data_2916454f88e43c2c0d6fac921dbe96fd
#
_entry.id   2916454f88e43c2c0d6fac921dbe96fd
#
_cell.length_a   1.000
_cell.length_b   1.000
_cell.length_c   1.000
_cell.angle_alpha   90.00
_cell.angle_beta   90.00
_cell.angle_gamma   90.00
#
_symmetry.space_group_name_H-M   'P 1'
#
loop_
_entity.id
_entity.type
_entity.pdbx_description
1 polymer ?
#
loop_
_entity_poly.entity_id
_entity_poly.type
_entity_poly.pdbx_seq_one_letter_code
_entity_poly.pdbx_strand_id
1 'polypeptide(L)'
;MTVVDQPHQRSSHQTPRRIINVVGAVIVKDGKILCAQRGEGRSLAGCWEFPGGKIEPHETARQALHREIEEELMCDVEVADKVCTSSYDYDFGTVVLTSFICHLLNGTPHLTEHHEMRWLVPSEISSLDWAPADRETV
;
A
#
# COMPACT_ATOMS: atom_id res chain seq x y z
N MET A 1 -2.97 -24.49 -28.65
CA MET A 1 -2.86 -24.38 -27.94
C MET A 1 -2.45 -24.19 -27.56
N THR A 2 -2.93 -23.82 -27.52
CA THR A 2 -2.85 -23.63 -26.80
C THR A 2 -2.61 -23.36 -26.40
N VAL A 3 -3.02 -23.23 -26.33
CA VAL A 3 -2.97 -23.03 -25.56
C VAL A 3 -2.75 -22.85 -25.13
N VAL A 4 -2.97 -22.72 -25.10
CA VAL A 4 -2.89 -22.59 -24.36
C VAL A 4 -2.79 -22.46 -23.98
N ASP A 5 -2.99 -22.34 -23.91
CA ASP A 5 -3.07 -22.22 -23.23
C ASP A 5 -3.08 -22.20 -22.81
N GLN A 6 -3.39 -22.08 -22.66
CA GLN A 6 -3.63 -22.07 -21.97
C GLN A 6 -3.71 -22.05 -21.40
N PRO A 7 -3.97 -21.91 -21.50
CA PRO A 7 -4.34 -21.84 -20.76
C PRO A 7 -4.52 -21.51 -20.53
N HIS A 8 -4.78 -21.16 -20.47
CA HIS A 8 -5.12 -20.96 -20.04
C HIS A 8 -5.51 -20.85 -19.97
N GLN A 9 -5.64 -20.96 -20.11
CA GLN A 9 -6.23 -20.98 -19.87
C GLN A 9 -6.72 -21.00 -19.66
N ARG A 10 -7.08 -20.87 -19.91
CA ARG A 10 -7.77 -20.87 -19.50
C ARG A 10 -8.54 -20.98 -19.72
N SER A 11 -8.80 -21.35 -19.97
CA SER A 11 -9.56 -21.39 -19.84
C SER A 11 -10.20 -20.92 -19.99
N SER A 12 -10.18 -21.07 -20.09
CA SER A 12 -11.04 -20.31 -20.37
C SER A 12 -12.34 -19.78 -19.77
N HIS A 13 -13.08 -20.22 -19.29
CA HIS A 13 -14.34 -19.97 -18.62
C HIS A 13 -14.20 -19.39 -17.22
N GLN A 14 -13.02 -19.10 -16.82
CA GLN A 14 -12.76 -18.54 -15.51
C GLN A 14 -12.95 -17.03 -15.54
N THR A 15 -13.59 -16.51 -14.51
CA THR A 15 -13.69 -15.06 -14.32
C THR A 15 -12.29 -14.51 -14.16
N PRO A 16 -11.92 -13.48 -14.92
CA PRO A 16 -10.62 -12.84 -14.75
C PRO A 16 -10.43 -12.40 -13.30
N ARG A 17 -9.23 -12.60 -12.79
CA ARG A 17 -8.90 -12.18 -11.44
C ARG A 17 -8.89 -10.67 -11.38
N ARG A 18 -9.52 -10.11 -10.33
CA ARG A 18 -9.56 -8.66 -10.12
C ARG A 18 -8.16 -8.18 -9.78
N ILE A 19 -7.71 -7.15 -10.50
CA ILE A 19 -6.43 -6.47 -10.23
C ILE A 19 -6.74 -5.15 -9.53
N ILE A 20 -6.12 -4.95 -8.37
CA ILE A 20 -6.31 -3.75 -7.57
C ILE A 20 -4.97 -3.03 -7.47
N ASN A 21 -4.87 -1.88 -8.15
CA ASN A 21 -3.66 -1.07 -8.13
C ASN A 21 -3.71 -0.08 -6.96
N VAL A 22 -2.73 -0.17 -6.08
CA VAL A 22 -2.66 0.67 -4.89
C VAL A 22 -1.27 1.29 -4.75
N VAL A 23 -1.20 2.36 -4.00
CA VAL A 23 0.05 3.04 -3.66
C VAL A 23 0.23 3.07 -2.16
N GLY A 24 1.48 3.06 -1.72
CA GLY A 24 1.84 3.14 -0.30
C GLY A 24 2.97 4.13 -0.08
N ALA A 25 2.90 4.84 1.03
CA ALA A 25 3.86 5.88 1.39
C ALA A 25 4.79 5.39 2.51
N VAL A 26 6.09 5.35 2.22
CA VAL A 26 7.12 5.21 3.23
C VAL A 26 7.44 6.63 3.70
N ILE A 27 6.66 7.12 4.68
CA ILE A 27 6.80 8.50 5.16
C ILE A 27 7.95 8.56 6.15
N VAL A 28 8.95 9.35 5.80
CA VAL A 28 10.17 9.49 6.60
C VAL A 28 10.19 10.85 7.28
N LYS A 29 10.48 10.86 8.58
CA LYS A 29 10.69 12.07 9.34
C LYS A 29 11.65 11.77 10.47
N ASP A 30 12.73 12.59 10.58
CA ASP A 30 13.73 12.46 11.64
C ASP A 30 14.31 11.04 11.75
N GLY A 31 14.54 10.40 10.60
CA GLY A 31 15.12 9.07 10.54
C GLY A 31 14.17 7.94 10.89
N LYS A 32 12.88 8.23 11.04
CA LYS A 32 11.87 7.22 11.37
C LYS A 32 10.83 7.12 10.26
N ILE A 33 10.21 5.94 10.20
CA ILE A 33 9.20 5.60 9.19
C ILE A 33 7.85 5.44 9.87
N LEU A 34 6.81 6.02 9.28
CA LEU A 34 5.44 5.90 9.79
C LEU A 34 4.84 4.55 9.39
N CYS A 35 4.43 3.78 10.38
CA CYS A 35 3.77 2.49 10.20
C CYS A 35 2.35 2.58 10.73
N ALA A 36 1.38 2.03 10.01
CA ALA A 36 -0.03 2.11 10.38
C ALA A 36 -0.65 0.72 10.48
N GLN A 37 -1.47 0.51 11.51
CA GLN A 37 -2.14 -0.77 11.74
C GLN A 37 -3.58 -0.71 11.27
N ARG A 38 -4.00 -1.69 10.48
CA ARG A 38 -5.37 -1.78 9.96
C ARG A 38 -6.34 -2.05 11.11
N GLY A 39 -7.45 -1.31 11.09
CA GLY A 39 -8.45 -1.39 12.14
C GLY A 39 -9.36 -2.61 12.06
N GLU A 40 -10.11 -2.84 13.11
CA GLU A 40 -11.12 -3.90 13.16
C GLU A 40 -12.20 -3.65 12.11
N GLY A 41 -12.80 -4.73 11.62
CA GLY A 41 -13.83 -4.65 10.59
C GLY A 41 -13.31 -4.49 9.17
N ARG A 42 -12.01 -4.28 8.99
CA ARG A 42 -11.36 -4.23 7.69
C ARG A 42 -10.71 -5.58 7.39
N SER A 43 -10.52 -5.88 6.10
CA SER A 43 -9.73 -7.05 5.72
C SER A 43 -8.32 -6.92 6.32
N LEU A 44 -7.71 -8.03 6.72
CA LEU A 44 -6.37 -8.05 7.30
C LEU A 44 -6.27 -7.19 8.57
N ALA A 45 -7.34 -7.13 9.38
CA ALA A 45 -7.34 -6.39 10.62
C ALA A 45 -6.16 -6.80 11.51
N GLY A 46 -5.49 -5.83 12.12
CA GLY A 46 -4.33 -6.06 12.98
C GLY A 46 -3.01 -6.11 12.23
N CYS A 47 -3.01 -6.27 10.91
CA CYS A 47 -1.78 -6.20 10.11
C CYS A 47 -1.33 -4.75 9.96
N TRP A 48 -0.02 -4.57 9.86
CA TRP A 48 0.57 -3.26 9.62
C TRP A 48 0.73 -3.02 8.12
N GLU A 49 0.63 -1.76 7.72
CA GLU A 49 0.76 -1.36 6.32
C GLU A 49 1.36 0.04 6.23
N PHE A 50 1.88 0.38 5.05
CA PHE A 50 2.23 1.76 4.75
C PHE A 50 0.94 2.48 4.35
N PRO A 51 0.71 3.71 4.84
CA PRO A 51 -0.49 4.47 4.47
C PRO A 51 -0.57 4.67 2.96
N GLY A 52 -1.78 4.65 2.43
CA GLY A 52 -2.01 4.84 1.01
C GLY A 52 -3.40 4.38 0.61
N GLY A 53 -3.58 4.04 -0.64
CA GLY A 53 -4.88 3.60 -1.12
C GLY A 53 -4.89 3.32 -2.61
N LYS A 54 -6.08 3.21 -3.17
CA LYS A 54 -6.28 2.85 -4.57
C LYS A 54 -5.95 4.00 -5.50
N ILE A 55 -5.39 3.65 -6.67
CA ILE A 55 -5.19 4.59 -7.76
C ILE A 55 -6.53 4.72 -8.49
N GLU A 56 -7.04 5.95 -8.59
CA GLU A 56 -8.29 6.21 -9.30
C GLU A 56 -8.05 6.41 -10.80
N PRO A 57 -9.10 6.25 -11.64
CA PRO A 57 -8.98 6.54 -13.07
C PRO A 57 -8.43 7.95 -13.28
N HIS A 58 -7.55 8.07 -14.27
CA HIS A 58 -6.95 9.34 -14.66
C HIS A 58 -5.92 9.91 -13.68
N GLU A 59 -5.58 9.16 -12.63
CA GLU A 59 -4.49 9.53 -11.72
C GLU A 59 -3.21 8.77 -12.07
N THR A 60 -2.08 9.44 -11.90
CA THR A 60 -0.80 8.73 -11.82
C THR A 60 -0.65 8.14 -10.42
N ALA A 61 0.27 7.20 -10.25
CA ALA A 61 0.55 6.65 -8.92
C ALA A 61 0.95 7.73 -7.93
N ARG A 62 1.78 8.69 -8.35
CA ARG A 62 2.23 9.79 -7.49
C ARG A 62 1.08 10.72 -7.08
N GLN A 63 0.19 11.03 -8.02
CA GLN A 63 -0.98 11.85 -7.73
C GLN A 63 -1.91 11.15 -6.74
N ALA A 64 -2.14 9.86 -6.96
CA ALA A 64 -2.98 9.06 -6.06
C ALA A 64 -2.42 9.07 -4.65
N LEU A 65 -1.10 8.89 -4.51
CA LEU A 65 -0.48 8.82 -3.20
C LEU A 65 -0.59 10.15 -2.46
N HIS A 66 -0.31 11.25 -3.15
CA HIS A 66 -0.44 12.59 -2.57
C HIS A 66 -1.87 12.83 -2.06
N ARG A 67 -2.87 12.49 -2.89
CA ARG A 67 -4.28 12.62 -2.52
C ARG A 67 -4.64 11.74 -1.32
N GLU A 68 -4.26 10.46 -1.35
CA GLU A 68 -4.59 9.52 -0.27
C GLU A 68 -4.01 9.94 1.07
N ILE A 69 -2.77 10.40 1.08
CA ILE A 69 -2.14 10.85 2.33
C ILE A 69 -2.83 12.10 2.87
N GLU A 70 -3.22 13.01 1.99
CA GLU A 70 -3.94 14.21 2.39
C GLU A 70 -5.31 13.86 2.98
N GLU A 71 -6.05 12.95 2.34
CA GLU A 71 -7.37 12.51 2.81
C GLU A 71 -7.29 11.66 4.08
N GLU A 72 -6.36 10.72 4.11
CA GLU A 72 -6.31 9.71 5.15
C GLU A 72 -5.59 10.20 6.41
N LEU A 73 -4.52 10.95 6.26
CA LEU A 73 -3.69 11.40 7.38
C LEU A 73 -3.75 12.91 7.61
N MET A 74 -4.44 13.65 6.74
CA MET A 74 -4.61 15.09 6.86
C MET A 74 -3.28 15.84 6.91
N CYS A 75 -2.31 15.37 6.15
CA CYS A 75 -1.00 16.02 6.06
C CYS A 75 -0.52 16.06 4.61
N ASP A 76 0.52 16.86 4.37
CA ASP A 76 1.07 17.07 3.04
C ASP A 76 2.45 16.45 2.94
N VAL A 77 2.68 15.70 1.86
CA VAL A 77 3.96 15.02 1.65
C VAL A 77 4.51 15.31 0.26
N GLU A 78 5.83 15.26 0.16
CA GLU A 78 6.51 15.21 -1.13
C GLU A 78 6.75 13.76 -1.48
N VAL A 79 6.23 13.31 -2.62
CA VAL A 79 6.42 11.94 -3.10
C VAL A 79 7.76 11.89 -3.84
N ALA A 80 8.71 11.18 -3.27
CA ALA A 80 10.08 11.08 -3.78
C ALA A 80 10.27 9.77 -4.57
N ASP A 81 11.36 9.05 -4.30
CA ASP A 81 11.74 7.88 -5.10
C ASP A 81 10.82 6.68 -4.87
N LYS A 82 10.57 5.94 -5.96
CA LYS A 82 9.87 4.67 -5.87
C LYS A 82 10.76 3.65 -5.14
N VAL A 83 10.17 2.93 -4.19
CA VAL A 83 10.87 1.85 -3.48
C VAL A 83 10.77 0.55 -4.27
N CYS A 84 9.55 0.09 -4.51
CA CYS A 84 9.33 -1.13 -5.29
C CYS A 84 7.86 -1.25 -5.70
N THR A 85 7.61 -2.19 -6.62
CA THR A 85 6.26 -2.62 -6.96
C THR A 85 6.18 -4.10 -6.63
N SER A 86 5.21 -4.49 -5.83
CA SER A 86 5.01 -5.88 -5.45
C SER A 86 3.56 -6.26 -5.65
N SER A 87 3.30 -7.55 -5.84
CA SER A 87 1.93 -8.03 -5.96
C SER A 87 1.71 -9.21 -5.05
N TYR A 88 0.48 -9.35 -4.57
CA TYR A 88 0.09 -10.46 -3.73
C TYR A 88 -1.35 -10.86 -4.05
N ASP A 89 -1.58 -12.17 -4.14
CA ASP A 89 -2.90 -12.71 -4.41
C ASP A 89 -3.63 -12.95 -3.11
N TYR A 90 -4.67 -12.15 -2.89
CA TYR A 90 -5.61 -12.35 -1.80
C TYR A 90 -6.86 -13.03 -2.33
N ASP A 91 -7.73 -13.50 -1.46
CA ASP A 91 -8.99 -14.14 -1.86
C ASP A 91 -9.85 -13.20 -2.72
N PHE A 92 -9.87 -11.92 -2.38
CA PHE A 92 -10.69 -10.92 -3.06
C PHE A 92 -10.08 -10.38 -4.37
N GLY A 93 -8.82 -10.71 -4.67
CA GLY A 93 -8.15 -10.23 -5.87
C GLY A 93 -6.65 -10.11 -5.69
N THR A 94 -5.98 -9.67 -6.74
CA THR A 94 -4.55 -9.42 -6.73
C THR A 94 -4.29 -7.94 -6.44
N VAL A 95 -3.58 -7.67 -5.36
CA VAL A 95 -3.17 -6.29 -5.01
C VAL A 95 -1.78 -6.05 -5.60
N VAL A 96 -1.67 -5.00 -6.41
CA VAL A 96 -0.39 -4.53 -6.94
C VAL A 96 -0.06 -3.23 -6.22
N LEU A 97 0.93 -3.30 -5.34
CA LEU A 97 1.33 -2.17 -4.51
C LEU A 97 2.60 -1.54 -5.05
N THR A 98 2.53 -0.25 -5.35
CA THR A 98 3.72 0.55 -5.67
C THR A 98 3.97 1.48 -4.51
N SER A 99 5.15 1.38 -3.91
CA SER A 99 5.51 2.18 -2.75
C SER A 99 6.56 3.24 -3.10
N PHE A 100 6.46 4.38 -2.42
CA PHE A 100 7.34 5.52 -2.63
C PHE A 100 7.82 6.05 -1.30
N ILE A 101 9.05 6.54 -1.28
CA ILE A 101 9.52 7.34 -0.15
C ILE A 101 8.82 8.69 -0.21
N CYS A 102 8.31 9.14 0.93
CA CYS A 102 7.63 10.42 1.05
C CYS A 102 8.24 11.23 2.19
N HIS A 103 8.38 12.53 1.97
CA HIS A 103 8.87 13.44 3.00
C HIS A 103 7.71 14.30 3.48
N LEU A 104 7.53 14.35 4.80
CA LEU A 104 6.47 15.15 5.39
C LEU A 104 6.81 16.63 5.23
N LEU A 105 5.93 17.38 4.57
CA LEU A 105 6.11 18.81 4.34
C LEU A 105 5.35 19.65 5.39
N ASN A 106 4.08 19.33 5.56
CA ASN A 106 3.19 20.10 6.45
C ASN A 106 2.25 19.16 7.17
N GLY A 107 1.88 19.57 8.36
CA GLY A 107 0.89 18.87 9.16
C GLY A 107 1.49 17.75 9.99
N THR A 108 0.67 17.23 10.87
CA THR A 108 0.99 16.06 11.67
C THR A 108 0.01 14.96 11.23
N PRO A 109 0.50 13.75 10.91
CA PRO A 109 -0.41 12.67 10.52
C PRO A 109 -1.47 12.42 11.58
N HIS A 110 -2.73 12.32 11.15
CA HIS A 110 -3.86 12.07 12.02
C HIS A 110 -4.40 10.68 11.81
N LEU A 111 -4.75 10.01 12.90
CA LEU A 111 -5.33 8.68 12.86
C LEU A 111 -6.82 8.80 12.51
N THR A 112 -7.19 8.43 11.29
CA THR A 112 -8.59 8.49 10.83
C THR A 112 -9.17 7.10 10.61
N GLU A 113 -8.49 6.24 9.85
CA GLU A 113 -8.99 4.92 9.48
C GLU A 113 -8.21 3.76 10.10
N HIS A 114 -7.03 4.05 10.63
CA HIS A 114 -6.17 3.03 11.20
C HIS A 114 -6.39 2.90 12.70
N HIS A 115 -6.11 1.71 13.23
CA HIS A 115 -6.20 1.44 14.66
C HIS A 115 -5.08 2.14 15.44
N GLU A 116 -3.87 2.09 14.89
CA GLU A 116 -2.68 2.64 15.54
C GLU A 116 -1.67 3.11 14.50
N MET A 117 -0.82 4.08 14.87
CA MET A 117 0.33 4.49 14.08
C MET A 117 1.56 4.49 14.96
N ARG A 118 2.71 4.14 14.39
CA ARG A 118 4.01 4.17 15.08
C ARG A 118 5.07 4.74 14.17
N TRP A 119 5.94 5.55 14.74
CA TRP A 119 7.16 6.00 14.09
C TRP A 119 8.30 5.09 14.53
N LEU A 120 8.89 4.34 13.61
CA LEU A 120 9.94 3.38 13.92
C LEU A 120 11.18 3.64 13.07
N VAL A 121 12.36 3.38 13.64
CA VAL A 121 13.60 3.39 12.85
C VAL A 121 13.61 2.18 11.92
N PRO A 122 14.31 2.27 10.76
CA PRO A 122 14.29 1.19 9.77
C PRO A 122 14.65 -0.18 10.34
N SER A 123 15.54 -0.26 11.32
CA SER A 123 15.94 -1.53 11.90
C SER A 123 14.84 -2.21 12.72
N GLU A 124 13.79 -1.49 13.07
CA GLU A 124 12.68 -2.00 13.89
C GLU A 124 11.44 -2.39 13.09
N ILE A 125 11.32 -1.92 11.85
CA ILE A 125 10.06 -2.11 11.10
C ILE A 125 9.77 -3.57 10.78
N SER A 126 10.78 -4.40 10.61
CA SER A 126 10.58 -5.83 10.31
C SER A 126 9.99 -6.61 11.47
N SER A 127 9.94 -6.04 12.67
CA SER A 127 9.35 -6.70 13.84
C SER A 127 7.81 -6.70 13.81
N LEU A 128 7.20 -5.90 12.95
CA LEU A 128 5.74 -5.81 12.87
C LEU A 128 5.17 -6.89 11.96
N ASP A 129 3.89 -7.20 12.19
CA ASP A 129 3.16 -8.17 11.37
C ASP A 129 2.56 -7.45 10.15
N TRP A 130 3.34 -7.35 9.09
CA TRP A 130 2.97 -6.62 7.89
C TRP A 130 1.96 -7.38 7.04
N ALA A 131 1.03 -6.63 6.43
CA ALA A 131 0.17 -7.18 5.39
C ALA A 131 1.05 -7.73 4.26
N PRO A 132 0.69 -8.89 3.66
CA PRO A 132 1.55 -9.55 2.68
C PRO A 132 2.04 -8.66 1.54
N ALA A 133 1.17 -7.82 0.98
CA ALA A 133 1.56 -6.95 -0.14
C ALA A 133 2.61 -5.92 0.26
N ASP A 134 2.71 -5.57 1.55
CA ASP A 134 3.65 -4.57 2.05
C ASP A 134 5.02 -5.15 2.41
N ARG A 135 5.13 -6.47 2.53
CA ARG A 135 6.37 -7.12 3.01
C ARG A 135 7.59 -6.83 2.17
N GLU A 136 7.42 -6.74 0.86
CA GLU A 136 8.54 -6.50 -0.03
C GLU A 136 9.09 -5.08 0.12
N THR A 137 8.25 -4.13 0.49
CA THR A 137 8.66 -2.75 0.75
C THR A 137 9.49 -2.65 2.03
N VAL A 138 9.18 -3.48 3.02
CA VAL A 138 9.95 -3.55 4.27
C VAL A 138 11.36 -4.14 4.05
#